data_88fb97257792e70cdf230952f763fe66
#
_entry.id   88fb97257792e70cdf230952f763fe66
#
_cell.length_a   1.000
_cell.length_b   1.000
_cell.length_c   1.000
_cell.angle_alpha   90.00
_cell.angle_beta   90.00
_cell.angle_gamma   90.00
#
_symmetry.space_group_name_H-M   'P 1'
#
loop_
_entity.id
_entity.type
_entity.pdbx_description
1 polymer ?
#
loop_
_entity_poly.entity_id
_entity_poly.type
_entity_poly.pdbx_seq_one_letter_code
_entity_poly.pdbx_strand_id
1 'polypeptide(L)'
;LIKAGRSGQEPDNERIAWKTARLLGIDHVEYRVGKINGARVSACDEMLSDTEELIPAGQIMRIFRKGGYRERRDIWVEACQRLGVDRDTIMHATDDFLFLDFLLRNTDRHYNNFGLIRDVESFAIRPAPIYDSGASLWNGMDPDALGNVDYRTKPFWTDQWGEVDNAYWQLSLIDDWDRYDRSGLDDVPDIVHEQLSTNQRLSPMLIDRITSLLRGRLPIIRHQ
;
A
#
# COMPACT_ATOMS: atom_id res chain seq x y z
N LEU A 1 -11.72 13.14 -5.79
CA LEU A 1 -11.98 11.83 -6.40
C LEU A 1 -12.96 11.03 -5.55
N ILE A 2 -13.91 10.32 -6.19
CA ILE A 2 -14.86 9.42 -5.50
C ILE A 2 -14.78 8.06 -6.18
N LYS A 3 -14.67 6.98 -5.38
CA LYS A 3 -14.54 5.60 -5.88
C LYS A 3 -15.48 4.68 -5.10
N ALA A 4 -16.29 3.91 -5.80
CA ALA A 4 -17.03 2.79 -5.23
C ALA A 4 -16.26 1.50 -5.45
N GLY A 5 -16.18 0.64 -4.44
CA GLY A 5 -15.55 -0.66 -4.57
C GLY A 5 -16.48 -1.72 -5.18
N ARG A 6 -15.91 -2.84 -5.62
CA ARG A 6 -16.68 -3.98 -6.15
C ARG A 6 -17.25 -4.86 -5.04
N SER A 7 -16.46 -5.16 -4.02
CA SER A 7 -16.89 -5.97 -2.85
C SER A 7 -17.69 -5.15 -1.85
N GLY A 8 -17.52 -3.82 -1.85
CA GLY A 8 -18.07 -2.90 -0.85
C GLY A 8 -17.21 -2.77 0.42
N GLN A 9 -16.08 -3.49 0.52
CA GLN A 9 -15.10 -3.34 1.60
C GLN A 9 -13.98 -2.35 1.22
N GLU A 10 -13.67 -2.17 -0.08
CA GLU A 10 -12.58 -1.33 -0.56
C GLU A 10 -12.60 0.09 0.01
N PRO A 11 -13.76 0.78 0.11
CA PRO A 11 -13.80 2.12 0.71
C PRO A 11 -13.31 2.14 2.17
N ASP A 12 -13.62 1.09 2.93
CA ASP A 12 -13.16 0.96 4.31
C ASP A 12 -11.65 0.68 4.36
N ASN A 13 -11.15 -0.16 3.47
CA ASN A 13 -9.72 -0.48 3.39
C ASN A 13 -8.88 0.77 3.08
N GLU A 14 -9.34 1.65 2.16
CA GLU A 14 -8.70 2.94 1.90
C GLU A 14 -8.63 3.80 3.17
N ARG A 15 -9.73 3.89 3.91
CA ARG A 15 -9.77 4.67 5.15
C ARG A 15 -8.89 4.08 6.24
N ILE A 16 -8.87 2.75 6.37
CA ILE A 16 -8.02 2.03 7.31
C ILE A 16 -6.54 2.26 6.96
N ALA A 17 -6.18 2.13 5.69
CA ALA A 17 -4.80 2.32 5.24
C ALA A 17 -4.31 3.73 5.58
N TRP A 18 -5.11 4.76 5.32
CA TRP A 18 -4.77 6.13 5.71
C TRP A 18 -4.63 6.30 7.23
N LYS A 19 -5.59 5.78 8.04
CA LYS A 19 -5.52 5.86 9.50
C LYS A 19 -4.25 5.17 10.04
N THR A 20 -3.95 3.99 9.50
CA THR A 20 -2.76 3.20 9.88
C THR A 20 -1.46 3.93 9.46
N ALA A 21 -1.39 4.43 8.23
CA ALA A 21 -0.26 5.18 7.73
C ALA A 21 0.01 6.43 8.60
N ARG A 22 -1.05 7.18 8.94
CA ARG A 22 -0.96 8.36 9.81
C ARG A 22 -0.42 7.99 11.21
N LEU A 23 -0.86 6.87 11.78
CA LEU A 23 -0.38 6.37 13.07
C LEU A 23 1.12 6.06 13.02
N LEU A 24 1.60 5.55 11.90
CA LEU A 24 2.99 5.15 11.69
C LEU A 24 3.88 6.24 11.09
N GLY A 25 3.35 7.46 10.87
CA GLY A 25 4.09 8.56 10.26
C GLY A 25 4.39 8.37 8.77
N ILE A 26 3.61 7.53 8.08
CA ILE A 26 3.76 7.22 6.65
C ILE A 26 2.87 8.16 5.83
N ASP A 27 3.40 8.70 4.72
CA ASP A 27 2.66 9.60 3.83
C ASP A 27 1.64 8.84 2.97
N HIS A 28 0.37 9.18 3.11
CA HIS A 28 -0.74 8.51 2.46
C HIS A 28 -1.88 9.49 2.15
N VAL A 29 -2.51 9.34 1.00
CA VAL A 29 -3.70 10.12 0.65
C VAL A 29 -4.80 9.93 1.70
N GLU A 30 -5.38 11.03 2.18
CA GLU A 30 -6.50 10.96 3.13
C GLU A 30 -7.79 10.51 2.44
N TYR A 31 -8.36 9.41 2.93
CA TYR A 31 -9.66 8.92 2.45
C TYR A 31 -10.75 9.09 3.51
N ARG A 32 -11.94 9.49 3.04
CA ARG A 32 -13.18 9.54 3.81
C ARG A 32 -14.17 8.51 3.25
N VAL A 33 -14.96 7.90 4.10
CA VAL A 33 -15.98 6.93 3.70
C VAL A 33 -17.36 7.57 3.78
N GLY A 34 -18.16 7.37 2.74
CA GLY A 34 -19.53 7.89 2.65
C GLY A 34 -20.45 6.92 1.93
N LYS A 35 -21.67 7.40 1.63
CA LYS A 35 -22.67 6.70 0.81
C LYS A 35 -23.20 7.62 -0.29
N ILE A 36 -23.26 7.12 -1.53
CA ILE A 36 -23.87 7.78 -2.67
C ILE A 36 -24.84 6.80 -3.30
N ASN A 37 -26.12 7.18 -3.43
CA ASN A 37 -27.18 6.32 -3.96
C ASN A 37 -27.23 4.92 -3.31
N GLY A 38 -26.99 4.85 -2.00
CA GLY A 38 -26.95 3.59 -1.23
C GLY A 38 -25.67 2.79 -1.38
N ALA A 39 -24.78 3.13 -2.30
CA ALA A 39 -23.47 2.51 -2.44
C ALA A 39 -22.46 3.14 -1.47
N ARG A 40 -21.65 2.30 -0.80
CA ARG A 40 -20.53 2.74 0.02
C ARG A 40 -19.38 3.18 -0.89
N VAL A 41 -18.82 4.36 -0.60
CA VAL A 41 -17.77 4.97 -1.42
C VAL A 41 -16.63 5.50 -0.55
N SER A 42 -15.42 5.51 -1.09
CA SER A 42 -14.31 6.30 -0.58
C SER A 42 -14.22 7.61 -1.38
N ALA A 43 -13.85 8.67 -0.69
CA ALA A 43 -13.59 9.98 -1.29
C ALA A 43 -12.26 10.52 -0.75
N CYS A 44 -11.46 11.10 -1.63
CA CYS A 44 -10.26 11.86 -1.28
C CYS A 44 -10.24 13.19 -2.02
N ASP A 45 -9.53 14.15 -1.45
CA ASP A 45 -9.21 15.38 -2.14
C ASP A 45 -8.18 15.09 -3.26
N GLU A 46 -7.97 16.04 -4.16
CA GLU A 46 -6.93 15.92 -5.18
C GLU A 46 -5.56 15.99 -4.50
N MET A 47 -4.70 15.04 -4.81
CA MET A 47 -3.33 15.00 -4.27
C MET A 47 -2.33 15.83 -5.08
N LEU A 48 -2.77 16.32 -6.25
CA LEU A 48 -1.98 17.14 -7.17
C LEU A 48 -2.46 18.58 -7.11
N SER A 49 -1.52 19.52 -7.14
CA SER A 49 -1.82 20.92 -7.42
C SER A 49 -2.03 21.16 -8.92
N ASP A 50 -2.44 22.38 -9.31
CA ASP A 50 -2.69 22.74 -10.72
C ASP A 50 -1.42 22.64 -11.58
N THR A 51 -0.23 22.69 -10.99
CA THR A 51 1.06 22.59 -11.67
C THR A 51 1.69 21.20 -11.54
N GLU A 52 1.05 20.26 -10.88
CA GLU A 52 1.61 18.92 -10.65
C GLU A 52 0.98 17.85 -11.56
N GLU A 53 1.76 16.87 -11.92
CA GLU A 53 1.31 15.66 -12.59
C GLU A 53 1.84 14.41 -11.91
N LEU A 54 1.04 13.34 -11.92
CA LEU A 54 1.44 12.02 -11.47
C LEU A 54 2.12 11.27 -12.62
N ILE A 55 3.33 10.77 -12.37
CA ILE A 55 4.05 9.86 -13.25
C ILE A 55 4.03 8.46 -12.64
N PRO A 56 3.14 7.56 -13.07
CA PRO A 56 3.08 6.21 -12.52
C PRO A 56 4.39 5.44 -12.73
N ALA A 57 4.78 4.64 -11.75
CA ALA A 57 5.98 3.81 -11.82
C ALA A 57 6.02 2.93 -13.07
N GLY A 58 4.87 2.49 -13.58
CA GLY A 58 4.78 1.72 -14.82
C GLY A 58 5.29 2.45 -16.05
N GLN A 59 5.17 3.78 -16.12
CA GLN A 59 5.75 4.57 -17.20
C GLN A 59 7.28 4.65 -17.06
N ILE A 60 7.77 4.91 -15.84
CA ILE A 60 9.19 5.00 -15.53
C ILE A 60 9.88 3.66 -15.82
N MET A 61 9.35 2.57 -15.30
CA MET A 61 9.89 1.22 -15.45
C MET A 61 9.97 0.77 -16.92
N ARG A 62 9.03 1.21 -17.78
CA ARG A 62 9.10 0.92 -19.23
C ARG A 62 10.30 1.57 -19.91
N ILE A 63 10.66 2.78 -19.49
CA ILE A 63 11.79 3.53 -20.07
C ILE A 63 13.13 2.96 -19.62
N PHE A 64 13.24 2.58 -18.34
CA PHE A 64 14.50 2.19 -17.72
C PHE A 64 14.74 0.67 -17.69
N ARG A 65 13.74 -0.15 -18.04
CA ARG A 65 13.88 -1.61 -18.13
C ARG A 65 14.75 -2.01 -19.33
N LYS A 66 16.05 -1.92 -19.19
CA LYS A 66 17.02 -2.44 -20.16
C LYS A 66 17.67 -3.69 -19.58
N GLY A 67 17.49 -4.80 -20.27
CA GLY A 67 18.11 -6.11 -20.19
C GLY A 67 19.06 -6.45 -19.04
N GLY A 68 18.86 -7.59 -18.39
CA GLY A 68 19.71 -8.15 -17.34
C GLY A 68 18.89 -8.61 -16.12
N TYR A 69 19.45 -9.54 -15.37
CA TYR A 69 18.87 -10.02 -14.12
C TYR A 69 19.19 -9.02 -13.00
N ARG A 70 18.35 -8.00 -12.87
CA ARG A 70 18.44 -7.04 -11.76
C ARG A 70 17.12 -7.05 -10.99
N GLU A 71 17.23 -6.89 -9.67
CA GLU A 71 16.05 -6.73 -8.81
C GLU A 71 15.22 -5.54 -9.29
N ARG A 72 13.92 -5.74 -9.43
CA ARG A 72 13.00 -4.69 -9.95
C ARG A 72 12.95 -3.47 -9.03
N ARG A 73 13.15 -3.67 -7.71
CA ARG A 73 13.31 -2.57 -6.77
C ARG A 73 14.53 -1.71 -7.10
N ASP A 74 15.66 -2.33 -7.36
CA ASP A 74 16.90 -1.59 -7.70
C ASP A 74 16.75 -0.81 -9.01
N ILE A 75 16.08 -1.40 -9.99
CA ILE A 75 15.76 -0.69 -11.24
C ILE A 75 14.87 0.52 -10.97
N TRP A 76 13.88 0.39 -10.10
CA TRP A 76 13.00 1.47 -9.69
C TRP A 76 13.78 2.60 -9.03
N VAL A 77 14.58 2.28 -8.01
CA VAL A 77 15.38 3.25 -7.27
C VAL A 77 16.36 3.98 -8.18
N GLU A 78 17.10 3.25 -9.04
CA GLU A 78 18.04 3.86 -9.99
C GLU A 78 17.31 4.75 -11.01
N ALA A 79 16.15 4.34 -11.49
CA ALA A 79 15.35 5.13 -12.41
C ALA A 79 14.91 6.47 -11.79
N CYS A 80 14.47 6.45 -10.52
CA CYS A 80 14.10 7.65 -9.79
C CYS A 80 15.29 8.58 -9.54
N GLN A 81 16.46 8.01 -9.20
CA GLN A 81 17.69 8.81 -9.06
C GLN A 81 18.09 9.51 -10.36
N ARG A 82 17.95 8.84 -11.50
CA ARG A 82 18.20 9.44 -12.83
C ARG A 82 17.21 10.55 -13.19
N LEU A 83 16.03 10.55 -12.57
CA LEU A 83 15.05 11.62 -12.69
C LEU A 83 15.27 12.74 -11.67
N GLY A 84 16.28 12.64 -10.81
CA GLY A 84 16.67 13.68 -9.86
C GLY A 84 16.11 13.49 -8.44
N VAL A 85 15.47 12.36 -8.14
CA VAL A 85 15.03 12.07 -6.78
C VAL A 85 16.22 11.56 -5.96
N ASP A 86 16.40 12.08 -4.75
CA ASP A 86 17.40 11.59 -3.82
C ASP A 86 17.20 10.11 -3.48
N ARG A 87 18.32 9.36 -3.33
CA ARG A 87 18.28 7.93 -3.09
C ARG A 87 17.52 7.57 -1.80
N ASP A 88 17.86 8.23 -0.69
CA ASP A 88 17.27 7.90 0.60
C ASP A 88 15.78 8.24 0.61
N THR A 89 15.40 9.34 -0.03
CA THR A 89 14.00 9.74 -0.21
C THR A 89 13.19 8.66 -0.95
N ILE A 90 13.71 8.11 -2.06
CA ILE A 90 12.97 7.08 -2.81
C ILE A 90 13.02 5.72 -2.14
N MET A 91 14.09 5.40 -1.42
CA MET A 91 14.19 4.20 -0.61
C MET A 91 13.13 4.22 0.50
N HIS A 92 13.07 5.31 1.27
CA HIS A 92 12.09 5.48 2.34
C HIS A 92 10.65 5.40 1.83
N ALA A 93 10.33 6.07 0.74
CA ALA A 93 8.98 5.99 0.16
C ALA A 93 8.64 4.58 -0.35
N THR A 94 9.65 3.82 -0.80
CA THR A 94 9.49 2.43 -1.23
C THR A 94 9.27 1.51 -0.03
N ASP A 95 10.06 1.66 1.02
CA ASP A 95 9.94 0.91 2.26
C ASP A 95 8.58 1.15 2.93
N ASP A 96 8.07 2.40 2.89
CA ASP A 96 6.77 2.78 3.45
C ASP A 96 5.61 1.98 2.85
N PHE A 97 5.53 1.88 1.52
CA PHE A 97 4.44 1.11 0.95
C PHE A 97 4.65 -0.41 1.11
N LEU A 98 5.89 -0.91 1.09
CA LEU A 98 6.15 -2.33 1.37
C LEU A 98 5.72 -2.71 2.79
N PHE A 99 6.03 -1.87 3.76
CA PHE A 99 5.63 -2.05 5.15
C PHE A 99 4.11 -2.04 5.32
N LEU A 100 3.45 -0.98 4.82
CA LEU A 100 2.00 -0.83 4.94
C LEU A 100 1.25 -1.93 4.20
N ASP A 101 1.70 -2.29 2.99
CA ASP A 101 1.08 -3.34 2.18
C ASP A 101 1.26 -4.73 2.82
N PHE A 102 2.42 -5.00 3.46
CA PHE A 102 2.57 -6.20 4.24
C PHE A 102 1.64 -6.19 5.45
N LEU A 103 1.65 -5.15 6.26
CA LEU A 103 0.85 -5.04 7.48
C LEU A 103 -0.64 -5.25 7.18
N LEU A 104 -1.19 -4.55 6.20
CA LEU A 104 -2.61 -4.59 5.84
C LEU A 104 -2.95 -5.68 4.81
N ARG A 105 -1.98 -6.47 4.38
CA ARG A 105 -2.16 -7.49 3.34
C ARG A 105 -2.74 -6.91 2.04
N ASN A 106 -2.17 -5.82 1.55
CA ASN A 106 -2.50 -5.33 0.22
C ASN A 106 -1.88 -6.25 -0.84
N THR A 107 -2.69 -6.69 -1.80
CA THR A 107 -2.26 -7.64 -2.84
C THR A 107 -2.17 -7.00 -4.22
N ASP A 108 -2.47 -5.72 -4.35
CA ASP A 108 -2.57 -5.07 -5.66
C ASP A 108 -1.75 -3.78 -5.80
N ARG A 109 -0.60 -3.67 -5.14
CA ARG A 109 0.37 -2.59 -5.35
C ARG A 109 1.07 -2.73 -6.70
N HIS A 110 0.33 -2.63 -7.80
CA HIS A 110 0.92 -2.68 -9.13
C HIS A 110 1.57 -1.33 -9.50
N TYR A 111 2.38 -1.32 -10.56
CA TYR A 111 3.18 -0.16 -10.97
C TYR A 111 2.38 1.11 -11.34
N ASN A 112 1.06 1.07 -11.38
CA ASN A 112 0.23 2.27 -11.52
C ASN A 112 -0.36 2.77 -10.19
N ASN A 113 -0.10 2.07 -9.08
CA ASN A 113 -0.60 2.42 -7.74
C ASN A 113 0.50 3.04 -6.86
N PHE A 114 1.60 3.44 -7.47
CA PHE A 114 2.66 4.29 -6.90
C PHE A 114 3.43 4.97 -8.02
N GLY A 115 4.20 5.99 -7.69
CA GLY A 115 4.94 6.75 -8.70
C GLY A 115 5.60 8.00 -8.14
N LEU A 116 5.87 8.94 -9.03
CA LEU A 116 6.43 10.24 -8.70
C LEU A 116 5.43 11.33 -9.06
N ILE A 117 5.46 12.43 -8.33
CA ILE A 117 4.78 13.68 -8.67
C ILE A 117 5.83 14.63 -9.20
N ARG A 118 5.56 15.23 -10.35
CA ARG A 118 6.39 16.27 -10.97
C ARG A 118 5.63 17.57 -11.03
N ASP A 119 6.23 18.64 -10.56
CA ASP A 119 5.78 20.00 -10.84
C ASP A 119 6.26 20.43 -12.23
N VAL A 120 5.35 20.85 -13.11
CA VAL A 120 5.66 21.13 -14.53
C VAL A 120 6.28 22.51 -14.73
N GLU A 121 6.21 23.39 -13.73
CA GLU A 121 6.84 24.73 -13.79
C GLU A 121 8.26 24.72 -13.22
N SER A 122 8.45 24.13 -12.05
CA SER A 122 9.75 24.07 -11.38
C SER A 122 10.58 22.83 -11.75
N PHE A 123 9.97 21.82 -12.35
CA PHE A 123 10.53 20.50 -12.62
C PHE A 123 10.95 19.74 -11.36
N ALA A 124 10.52 20.17 -10.18
CA ALA A 124 10.74 19.44 -8.95
C ALA A 124 10.02 18.09 -9.00
N ILE A 125 10.69 17.04 -8.51
CA ILE A 125 10.15 15.68 -8.51
C ILE A 125 10.22 15.12 -7.09
N ARG A 126 9.13 14.49 -6.64
CA ARG A 126 9.02 13.83 -5.34
C ARG A 126 8.25 12.51 -5.44
N PRO A 127 8.42 11.57 -4.50
CA PRO A 127 7.53 10.42 -4.41
C PRO A 127 6.08 10.87 -4.22
N ALA A 128 5.14 10.14 -4.83
CA ALA A 128 3.74 10.31 -4.55
C ALA A 128 3.41 9.72 -3.16
N PRO A 129 2.49 10.31 -2.38
CA PRO A 129 1.95 9.67 -1.20
C PRO A 129 1.34 8.31 -1.57
N ILE A 130 1.21 7.38 -0.62
CA ILE A 130 0.57 6.09 -0.88
C ILE A 130 -0.90 6.32 -1.19
N TYR A 131 -1.42 5.63 -2.21
CA TYR A 131 -2.82 5.65 -2.63
C TYR A 131 -3.26 4.29 -3.15
N ASP A 132 -4.56 4.09 -3.35
CA ASP A 132 -5.18 2.85 -3.88
C ASP A 132 -4.79 1.59 -3.07
N SER A 133 -5.12 1.62 -1.78
CA SER A 133 -4.93 0.52 -0.84
C SER A 133 -6.20 -0.32 -0.62
N GLY A 134 -7.21 -0.16 -1.48
CA GLY A 134 -8.51 -0.84 -1.34
C GLY A 134 -8.46 -2.36 -1.41
N ALA A 135 -7.44 -2.94 -2.05
CA ALA A 135 -7.25 -4.39 -2.16
C ALA A 135 -6.61 -5.05 -0.91
N SER A 136 -6.74 -4.42 0.25
CA SER A 136 -6.20 -4.86 1.54
C SER A 136 -7.17 -5.78 2.30
N LEU A 137 -6.71 -6.32 3.43
CA LEU A 137 -7.52 -6.98 4.46
C LEU A 137 -8.39 -8.13 3.92
N TRP A 138 -7.78 -9.02 3.13
CA TRP A 138 -8.46 -10.19 2.53
C TRP A 138 -9.68 -9.83 1.70
N ASN A 139 -9.75 -8.62 1.16
CA ASN A 139 -10.86 -8.13 0.36
C ASN A 139 -11.24 -9.08 -0.77
N GLY A 140 -12.53 -9.42 -0.88
CA GLY A 140 -13.05 -10.30 -1.92
C GLY A 140 -12.67 -11.78 -1.79
N MET A 141 -12.05 -12.20 -0.68
CA MET A 141 -11.78 -13.61 -0.40
C MET A 141 -12.98 -14.28 0.27
N ASP A 142 -13.09 -15.59 0.05
CA ASP A 142 -14.04 -16.43 0.77
C ASP A 142 -13.72 -16.39 2.29
N PRO A 143 -14.68 -16.07 3.16
CA PRO A 143 -14.48 -16.06 4.61
C PRO A 143 -13.89 -17.34 5.18
N ASP A 144 -14.24 -18.50 4.63
CA ASP A 144 -13.74 -19.81 5.07
C ASP A 144 -12.29 -20.07 4.64
N ALA A 145 -11.81 -19.37 3.60
CA ALA A 145 -10.46 -19.48 3.08
C ALA A 145 -9.48 -18.46 3.67
N LEU A 146 -9.92 -17.59 4.59
CA LEU A 146 -9.04 -16.57 5.17
C LEU A 146 -7.91 -17.20 6.00
N GLY A 147 -6.68 -16.78 5.75
CA GLY A 147 -5.50 -17.23 6.49
C GLY A 147 -4.30 -16.31 6.31
N ASN A 148 -3.31 -16.49 7.18
CA ASN A 148 -1.99 -15.84 7.10
C ASN A 148 -0.97 -16.73 6.36
N VAL A 149 -1.42 -17.47 5.37
CA VAL A 149 -0.51 -18.18 4.48
C VAL A 149 0.23 -17.19 3.60
N ASP A 150 1.38 -17.60 3.13
CA ASP A 150 2.13 -16.84 2.14
C ASP A 150 1.28 -16.60 0.89
N TYR A 151 1.39 -15.42 0.32
CA TYR A 151 0.56 -15.01 -0.81
C TYR A 151 1.37 -14.20 -1.82
N ARG A 152 0.96 -14.31 -3.06
CA ARG A 152 1.51 -13.47 -4.12
C ARG A 152 1.12 -12.02 -3.93
N THR A 153 2.08 -11.13 -4.13
CA THR A 153 1.85 -9.69 -4.06
C THR A 153 2.72 -8.96 -5.09
N LYS A 154 2.44 -7.69 -5.27
CA LYS A 154 3.13 -6.75 -6.17
C LYS A 154 3.84 -5.72 -5.29
N PRO A 155 4.72 -4.88 -5.82
CA PRO A 155 5.07 -4.70 -7.24
C PRO A 155 6.33 -5.46 -7.65
N PHE A 156 7.21 -5.79 -6.69
CA PHE A 156 8.51 -6.34 -6.99
C PHE A 156 8.46 -7.86 -6.99
N TRP A 157 8.85 -8.46 -8.08
CA TRP A 157 9.02 -9.90 -8.20
C TRP A 157 10.29 -10.18 -9.00
N THR A 158 10.91 -11.33 -8.81
CA THR A 158 12.03 -11.78 -9.61
C THR A 158 11.52 -12.63 -10.77
N ASP A 159 12.22 -12.58 -11.89
CA ASP A 159 11.99 -13.49 -13.01
C ASP A 159 12.75 -14.82 -12.82
N GLN A 160 13.39 -15.02 -11.64
CA GLN A 160 14.14 -16.25 -11.33
C GLN A 160 13.21 -17.34 -10.83
N TRP A 161 13.29 -18.45 -11.50
CA TRP A 161 12.71 -19.77 -11.26
C TRP A 161 12.16 -20.04 -9.83
N GLY A 162 10.83 -19.99 -9.70
CA GLY A 162 10.10 -20.62 -8.59
C GLY A 162 10.10 -19.89 -7.26
N GLU A 163 10.83 -18.83 -7.09
CA GLU A 163 10.82 -18.02 -5.89
C GLU A 163 10.30 -16.61 -6.25
N VAL A 164 9.23 -16.24 -5.68
CA VAL A 164 9.06 -15.19 -4.73
C VAL A 164 8.41 -13.91 -5.26
N ASP A 165 7.19 -13.99 -5.66
CA ASP A 165 6.25 -12.85 -5.62
C ASP A 165 5.53 -12.84 -4.27
N ASN A 166 6.17 -13.31 -3.18
CA ASN A 166 5.49 -13.40 -1.92
C ASN A 166 5.71 -12.16 -1.05
N ALA A 167 4.79 -11.98 -0.13
CA ALA A 167 4.78 -10.82 0.73
C ALA A 167 5.96 -10.79 1.72
N TYR A 168 6.41 -11.94 2.19
CA TYR A 168 7.53 -12.04 3.14
C TYR A 168 8.86 -11.66 2.49
N TRP A 169 9.06 -12.07 1.24
CA TRP A 169 10.23 -11.63 0.49
C TRP A 169 10.21 -10.11 0.25
N GLN A 170 9.05 -9.54 -0.12
CA GLN A 170 8.97 -8.09 -0.28
C GLN A 170 9.20 -7.34 1.03
N LEU A 171 8.77 -7.90 2.16
CA LEU A 171 9.09 -7.35 3.47
C LEU A 171 10.61 -7.33 3.73
N SER A 172 11.33 -8.36 3.27
CA SER A 172 12.80 -8.43 3.41
C SER A 172 13.57 -7.42 2.54
N LEU A 173 12.87 -6.72 1.64
CA LEU A 173 13.46 -5.62 0.86
C LEU A 173 13.54 -4.30 1.63
N ILE A 174 12.89 -4.19 2.79
CA ILE A 174 12.96 -2.99 3.62
C ILE A 174 14.35 -2.91 4.25
N ASP A 175 15.04 -1.79 4.01
CA ASP A 175 16.42 -1.60 4.46
C ASP A 175 16.48 -0.91 5.83
N ASP A 176 15.63 0.09 6.09
CA ASP A 176 15.67 0.92 7.29
C ASP A 176 14.44 0.69 8.18
N TRP A 177 14.54 -0.32 9.02
CA TRP A 177 13.50 -0.66 9.99
C TRP A 177 13.46 0.26 11.21
N ASP A 178 14.58 0.90 11.56
CA ASP A 178 14.72 1.71 12.77
C ASP A 178 13.97 3.06 12.65
N ARG A 179 13.64 3.48 11.42
CA ARG A 179 12.88 4.71 11.17
C ARG A 179 11.42 4.63 11.61
N TYR A 180 10.86 3.42 11.79
CA TYR A 180 9.46 3.25 12.14
C TYR A 180 9.25 3.27 13.66
N ASP A 181 8.42 4.20 14.14
CA ASP A 181 7.85 4.07 15.48
C ASP A 181 6.78 2.97 15.47
N ARG A 182 7.17 1.81 15.99
CA ARG A 182 6.30 0.63 16.04
C ARG A 182 5.41 0.57 17.29
N SER A 183 5.45 1.59 18.15
CA SER A 183 4.66 1.62 19.38
C SER A 183 3.14 1.61 19.13
N GLY A 184 2.70 2.22 18.03
CA GLY A 184 1.30 2.25 17.61
C GLY A 184 0.79 0.97 16.93
N LEU A 185 1.62 -0.02 16.65
CA LEU A 185 1.19 -1.24 15.94
C LEU A 185 0.07 -2.00 16.64
N ASP A 186 0.02 -1.96 17.96
CA ASP A 186 -1.02 -2.65 18.74
C ASP A 186 -2.41 -2.03 18.56
N ASP A 187 -2.49 -0.76 18.14
CA ASP A 187 -3.75 -0.07 17.91
C ASP A 187 -4.34 -0.37 16.52
N VAL A 188 -3.53 -0.89 15.59
CA VAL A 188 -3.98 -1.13 14.21
C VAL A 188 -5.13 -2.13 14.11
N PRO A 189 -5.16 -3.25 14.85
CA PRO A 189 -6.32 -4.15 14.86
C PRO A 189 -7.62 -3.47 15.32
N ASP A 190 -7.54 -2.55 16.26
CA ASP A 190 -8.71 -1.83 16.77
C ASP A 190 -9.19 -0.79 15.76
N ILE A 191 -8.29 -0.09 15.06
CA ILE A 191 -8.63 0.77 13.91
C ILE A 191 -9.37 -0.01 12.83
N VAL A 192 -8.91 -1.23 12.52
CA VAL A 192 -9.53 -2.11 11.52
C VAL A 192 -10.91 -2.54 11.98
N HIS A 193 -11.03 -3.04 13.20
CA HIS A 193 -12.29 -3.51 13.76
C HIS A 193 -13.34 -2.39 13.81
N GLU A 194 -12.97 -1.22 14.34
CA GLU A 194 -13.84 -0.04 14.41
C GLU A 194 -14.35 0.35 13.03
N GLN A 195 -13.44 0.51 12.06
CA GLN A 195 -13.83 0.95 10.72
C GLN A 195 -14.73 -0.06 10.00
N LEU A 196 -14.35 -1.35 10.01
CA LEU A 196 -15.14 -2.40 9.35
C LEU A 196 -16.51 -2.58 10.00
N SER A 197 -16.64 -2.38 11.32
CA SER A 197 -17.92 -2.44 12.04
C SER A 197 -18.93 -1.37 11.60
N THR A 198 -18.48 -0.31 10.93
CA THR A 198 -19.38 0.68 10.32
C THR A 198 -20.01 0.19 9.01
N ASN A 199 -19.53 -0.93 8.46
CA ASN A 199 -19.99 -1.48 7.18
C ASN A 199 -21.04 -2.58 7.41
N GLN A 200 -22.31 -2.25 7.24
CA GLN A 200 -23.44 -3.17 7.43
C GLN A 200 -23.46 -4.39 6.48
N ARG A 201 -22.58 -4.44 5.46
CA ARG A 201 -22.46 -5.60 4.56
C ARG A 201 -21.52 -6.68 5.09
N LEU A 202 -20.70 -6.35 6.08
CA LEU A 202 -19.77 -7.29 6.70
C LEU A 202 -20.39 -7.90 7.95
N SER A 203 -20.28 -9.21 8.09
CA SER A 203 -20.74 -9.88 9.32
C SER A 203 -19.76 -9.65 10.47
N PRO A 204 -20.22 -9.58 11.73
CA PRO A 204 -19.31 -9.47 12.88
C PRO A 204 -18.25 -10.58 12.90
N MET A 205 -18.64 -11.81 12.57
CA MET A 205 -17.72 -12.95 12.52
C MET A 205 -16.58 -12.74 11.51
N LEU A 206 -16.88 -12.17 10.32
CA LEU A 206 -15.86 -11.85 9.33
C LEU A 206 -14.92 -10.74 9.82
N ILE A 207 -15.45 -9.70 10.46
CA ILE A 207 -14.67 -8.61 11.04
C ILE A 207 -13.72 -9.13 12.12
N ASP A 208 -14.22 -9.96 13.03
CA ASP A 208 -13.41 -10.59 14.09
C ASP A 208 -12.31 -11.47 13.48
N ARG A 209 -12.63 -12.23 12.44
CA ARG A 209 -11.67 -13.07 11.74
C ARG A 209 -10.55 -12.25 11.09
N ILE A 210 -10.88 -11.20 10.35
CA ILE A 210 -9.91 -10.28 9.73
C ILE A 210 -9.02 -9.66 10.81
N THR A 211 -9.61 -9.16 11.88
CA THR A 211 -8.89 -8.53 12.99
C THR A 211 -7.93 -9.53 13.69
N SER A 212 -8.37 -10.76 13.91
CA SER A 212 -7.55 -11.83 14.48
C SER A 212 -6.36 -12.18 13.58
N LEU A 213 -6.58 -12.31 12.27
CA LEU A 213 -5.52 -12.58 11.30
C LEU A 213 -4.50 -11.45 11.24
N LEU A 214 -4.96 -10.20 11.32
CA LEU A 214 -4.08 -9.04 11.38
C LEU A 214 -3.20 -9.06 12.64
N ARG A 215 -3.78 -9.38 13.81
CA ARG A 215 -2.99 -9.55 15.05
C ARG A 215 -1.89 -10.60 14.89
N GLY A 216 -2.15 -11.67 14.15
CA GLY A 216 -1.16 -12.70 13.85
C GLY A 216 0.01 -12.25 12.96
N ARG A 217 -0.10 -11.09 12.29
CA ARG A 217 0.98 -10.51 11.47
C ARG A 217 1.91 -9.60 12.26
N LEU A 218 1.44 -8.99 13.34
CA LEU A 218 2.23 -8.02 14.12
C LEU A 218 3.55 -8.58 14.66
N PRO A 219 3.63 -9.81 15.19
CA PRO A 219 4.90 -10.38 15.64
C PRO A 219 5.95 -10.45 14.54
N ILE A 220 5.55 -10.71 13.29
CA ILE A 220 6.47 -10.80 12.15
C ILE A 220 7.18 -9.46 11.91
N ILE A 221 6.43 -8.36 11.99
CA ILE A 221 6.96 -7.00 11.82
C ILE A 221 7.84 -6.58 13.01
N ARG A 222 7.49 -7.02 14.22
CA ARG A 222 8.26 -6.68 15.43
C ARG A 222 9.60 -7.37 15.52
N HIS A 223 9.76 -8.49 14.84
CA HIS A 223 10.99 -9.27 14.84
C HIS A 223 11.96 -8.88 13.70
N GLN A 224 11.57 -7.88 12.88
CA GLN A 224 12.46 -7.25 11.91
C GLN A 224 13.25 -6.13 12.60
#